data_df1cb572e43201496a73ac5d8dcb11bc
#
_entry.id   df1cb572e43201496a73ac5d8dcb11bc
#
_cell.length_a   1.000
_cell.length_b   1.000
_cell.length_c   1.000
_cell.angle_alpha   90.00
_cell.angle_beta   90.00
_cell.angle_gamma   90.00
#
_symmetry.space_group_name_H-M   'P 1'
#
loop_
_entity.id
_entity.type
_entity.pdbx_description
1 polymer ?
#
loop_
_entity_poly.entity_id
_entity_poly.type
_entity_poly.pdbx_seq_one_letter_code
_entity_poly.pdbx_strand_id
1 'polypeptide(L)'
;MNKTKKILLLPVLSTCLFSMSGCSNTPKSSGNNLIFSDENIVLHNFEGLGVEWGTYEDPDKLSSDSWERSLKIMDRLHPNVTRCMLNYDWFITNFDDKGDKDKSNDTWDYNFSNKLMNNTIDVLRYCDDHDIEVAFGCWNVPGDVRVDEYDMMTEVTSDIRWAKMTADILEYLIVKQGIRCIKYFVNSNEPNYTGVEGRSKNYNNTFEIWSQGVKNVRAALDARGFTDIGIIGGDTTGFEGTTEYFNGISKSEELRNAVGDYGFHVYCPNMIIDTGDLAVRIKEVYANTKANDGGLGSTRMPHIWEAGLFDGKNQETDSNAFITNFSYGLRMADYTLQCAIAGVSSIVYWDFDDGMHFMYMADGTMTSKGWGMFSSLSTDSAQKQKLRPWYHSSVLLTNLMQRGSKIIDSGINDPNIDKDFRSMAVVGPNKSYAGIVAINRAGTDVKKTFKINSEFTDSEKIYVYIYNSSELKLGDDGFVKENMVLDASLTKAVEIEVPNGSMVVLSSKEL
;
A
#
# COMPACT_ATOMS: atom_id res chain seq x y z
N MET A 1 -61.46 -31.23 -8.47
CA MET A 1 -60.72 -32.46 -8.09
C MET A 1 -59.27 -32.09 -7.91
N ASN A 2 -58.88 -31.88 -6.67
CA ASN A 2 -57.53 -31.55 -6.24
C ASN A 2 -56.67 -32.81 -6.16
N LYS A 3 -55.54 -32.85 -6.81
CA LYS A 3 -54.48 -33.85 -6.57
C LYS A 3 -53.28 -33.19 -5.94
N THR A 4 -53.17 -33.35 -4.65
CA THR A 4 -52.01 -33.00 -3.83
C THR A 4 -50.84 -33.96 -4.10
N LYS A 5 -49.70 -33.48 -4.57
CA LYS A 5 -48.48 -34.26 -4.63
C LYS A 5 -47.70 -34.07 -3.34
N LYS A 6 -47.55 -35.15 -2.59
CA LYS A 6 -46.64 -35.27 -1.43
C LYS A 6 -45.20 -35.37 -1.94
N ILE A 7 -44.35 -34.46 -1.50
CA ILE A 7 -42.91 -34.55 -1.66
C ILE A 7 -42.36 -35.29 -0.46
N LEU A 8 -41.71 -36.42 -0.74
CA LEU A 8 -40.98 -37.20 0.26
C LEU A 8 -39.57 -36.59 0.41
N LEU A 9 -39.29 -36.04 1.59
CA LEU A 9 -37.93 -35.65 1.99
C LEU A 9 -37.20 -36.88 2.56
N LEU A 10 -36.16 -37.33 1.89
CA LEU A 10 -35.20 -38.28 2.44
C LEU A 10 -34.12 -37.48 3.23
N PRO A 11 -33.79 -37.90 4.45
CA PRO A 11 -32.67 -37.30 5.16
C PRO A 11 -31.35 -37.84 4.63
N VAL A 12 -30.50 -36.95 4.12
CA VAL A 12 -29.10 -37.27 3.84
C VAL A 12 -28.35 -37.29 5.17
N LEU A 13 -27.97 -38.46 5.63
CA LEU A 13 -27.02 -38.64 6.72
C LEU A 13 -25.64 -38.20 6.23
N SER A 14 -25.19 -37.01 6.64
CA SER A 14 -23.80 -36.57 6.50
C SER A 14 -22.97 -37.19 7.61
N THR A 15 -22.20 -38.20 7.28
CA THR A 15 -21.16 -38.75 8.18
C THR A 15 -20.00 -37.76 8.26
N CYS A 16 -19.97 -36.93 9.31
CA CYS A 16 -18.79 -36.19 9.69
C CYS A 16 -17.70 -37.17 10.15
N LEU A 17 -16.71 -37.38 9.32
CA LEU A 17 -15.44 -37.97 9.74
C LEU A 17 -14.72 -36.92 10.62
N PHE A 18 -14.79 -37.10 11.94
CA PHE A 18 -13.91 -36.42 12.88
C PHE A 18 -12.49 -36.94 12.64
N SER A 19 -11.67 -36.17 11.93
CA SER A 19 -10.23 -36.32 12.01
C SER A 19 -9.81 -35.88 13.42
N MET A 20 -9.36 -36.82 14.21
CA MET A 20 -8.67 -36.51 15.47
C MET A 20 -7.35 -35.81 15.10
N SER A 21 -7.37 -34.49 15.05
CA SER A 21 -6.17 -33.67 15.10
C SER A 21 -5.56 -33.87 16.50
N GLY A 22 -4.35 -34.42 16.53
CA GLY A 22 -3.57 -34.54 17.75
C GLY A 22 -3.50 -33.18 18.45
N CYS A 23 -3.79 -33.16 19.74
CA CYS A 23 -3.57 -31.99 20.58
C CYS A 23 -2.09 -31.62 20.52
N SER A 24 -1.73 -30.60 19.75
CA SER A 24 -0.43 -29.94 19.91
C SER A 24 -0.45 -29.27 21.29
N ASN A 25 0.51 -29.61 22.15
CA ASN A 25 0.72 -28.95 23.45
C ASN A 25 1.31 -27.52 23.30
N THR A 26 1.05 -26.84 22.19
CA THR A 26 1.55 -25.49 21.95
C THR A 26 0.78 -24.52 22.86
N PRO A 27 1.47 -23.71 23.68
CA PRO A 27 0.80 -22.73 24.52
C PRO A 27 0.02 -21.75 23.64
N LYS A 28 -1.27 -21.55 23.98
CA LYS A 28 -2.12 -20.60 23.28
C LYS A 28 -2.11 -19.25 23.99
N SER A 29 -2.24 -18.17 23.22
CA SER A 29 -2.46 -16.84 23.76
C SER A 29 -3.70 -16.79 24.65
N SER A 30 -3.63 -16.01 25.70
CA SER A 30 -4.76 -15.72 26.62
C SER A 30 -4.69 -14.25 27.02
N GLY A 31 -5.78 -13.60 27.34
CA GLY A 31 -5.96 -12.18 27.61
C GLY A 31 -4.73 -11.33 27.97
N ASN A 32 -3.86 -11.78 28.89
CA ASN A 32 -2.64 -11.09 29.27
C ASN A 32 -1.34 -11.72 28.75
N ASN A 33 -1.39 -12.96 28.26
CA ASN A 33 -0.23 -13.69 27.75
C ASN A 33 -0.35 -13.85 26.22
N LEU A 34 0.50 -13.16 25.47
CA LEU A 34 0.50 -13.14 24.03
C LEU A 34 1.69 -13.97 23.50
N ILE A 35 1.37 -15.09 22.86
CA ILE A 35 2.35 -16.02 22.32
C ILE A 35 2.19 -16.06 20.81
N PHE A 36 3.24 -15.63 20.11
CA PHE A 36 3.29 -15.62 18.65
C PHE A 36 4.06 -16.86 18.18
N SER A 37 3.40 -17.76 17.49
CA SER A 37 3.96 -19.02 17.04
C SER A 37 3.79 -19.23 15.53
N ASP A 38 4.62 -20.08 14.96
CA ASP A 38 4.58 -20.43 13.53
C ASP A 38 3.22 -21.03 13.09
N GLU A 39 2.39 -21.48 14.02
CA GLU A 39 1.01 -21.94 13.74
C GLU A 39 0.07 -20.80 13.33
N ASN A 40 0.40 -19.57 13.69
CA ASN A 40 -0.38 -18.36 13.43
C ASN A 40 0.28 -17.44 12.42
N ILE A 41 1.16 -17.96 11.55
CA ILE A 41 1.74 -17.16 10.45
C ILE A 41 0.63 -16.78 9.48
N VAL A 42 0.47 -15.48 9.27
CA VAL A 42 -0.45 -14.91 8.28
C VAL A 42 0.25 -14.69 6.95
N LEU A 43 1.47 -14.18 7.00
CA LEU A 43 2.31 -13.94 5.82
C LEU A 43 3.68 -14.57 6.05
N HIS A 44 4.11 -15.40 5.09
CA HIS A 44 5.45 -15.98 5.08
C HIS A 44 6.50 -15.06 4.46
N ASN A 45 6.06 -14.15 3.61
CA ASN A 45 6.89 -13.19 2.89
C ASN A 45 6.12 -11.87 2.78
N PHE A 46 6.40 -10.95 3.67
CA PHE A 46 5.89 -9.59 3.59
C PHE A 46 6.73 -8.82 2.57
N GLU A 47 6.11 -8.11 1.64
CA GLU A 47 6.82 -7.42 0.56
C GLU A 47 7.25 -6.00 0.93
N GLY A 48 6.67 -5.45 1.97
CA GLY A 48 7.18 -4.22 2.57
C GLY A 48 6.15 -3.12 2.76
N LEU A 49 6.61 -2.10 3.46
CA LEU A 49 5.91 -0.82 3.61
C LEU A 49 6.61 0.24 2.78
N GLY A 50 5.84 1.20 2.32
CA GLY A 50 6.38 2.33 1.59
C GLY A 50 5.46 3.53 1.57
N VAL A 51 5.77 4.45 0.69
CA VAL A 51 5.08 5.73 0.57
C VAL A 51 5.00 6.12 -0.91
N GLU A 52 3.93 6.79 -1.31
CA GLU A 52 3.89 7.44 -2.62
C GLU A 52 4.98 8.51 -2.67
N TRP A 53 5.84 8.41 -3.67
CA TRP A 53 6.88 9.41 -3.93
C TRP A 53 6.84 9.79 -5.40
N GLY A 54 5.88 10.64 -5.69
CA GLY A 54 5.66 11.13 -7.05
C GLY A 54 6.70 12.14 -7.50
N THR A 55 6.68 12.41 -8.77
CA THR A 55 7.48 13.48 -9.39
C THR A 55 6.82 14.83 -9.12
N TYR A 56 7.62 15.81 -8.75
CA TYR A 56 7.12 17.16 -8.47
C TYR A 56 6.76 17.89 -9.77
N GLU A 57 5.54 18.44 -9.82
CA GLU A 57 5.05 19.21 -10.97
C GLU A 57 5.87 20.48 -11.27
N ASP A 58 6.52 21.03 -10.24
CA ASP A 58 7.35 22.23 -10.37
C ASP A 58 8.74 22.01 -9.72
N PRO A 59 9.61 21.22 -10.36
CA PRO A 59 10.94 20.92 -9.83
C PRO A 59 11.82 22.17 -9.73
N ASP A 60 11.49 23.28 -10.41
CA ASP A 60 12.19 24.56 -10.27
C ASP A 60 11.99 25.21 -8.90
N LYS A 61 10.90 24.88 -8.20
CA LYS A 61 10.63 25.33 -6.84
C LYS A 61 11.25 24.43 -5.78
N LEU A 62 11.71 23.25 -6.16
CA LEU A 62 12.39 22.34 -5.25
C LEU A 62 13.83 22.83 -5.01
N SER A 63 14.10 23.38 -3.83
CA SER A 63 15.47 23.80 -3.48
C SER A 63 16.36 22.57 -3.23
N SER A 64 17.69 22.74 -3.43
CA SER A 64 18.66 21.70 -3.10
C SER A 64 18.56 21.25 -1.64
N ASP A 65 18.36 22.19 -0.73
CA ASP A 65 18.22 21.88 0.71
C ASP A 65 16.97 21.05 0.99
N SER A 66 15.85 21.33 0.31
CA SER A 66 14.63 20.54 0.43
C SER A 66 14.82 19.13 -0.13
N TRP A 67 15.49 19.00 -1.27
CA TRP A 67 15.81 17.70 -1.86
C TRP A 67 16.72 16.86 -0.96
N GLU A 68 17.85 17.42 -0.49
CA GLU A 68 18.74 16.73 0.45
C GLU A 68 18.04 16.31 1.75
N ARG A 69 17.11 17.16 2.22
CA ARG A 69 16.29 16.84 3.39
C ARG A 69 15.35 15.68 3.10
N SER A 70 14.70 15.64 1.93
CA SER A 70 13.82 14.54 1.55
C SER A 70 14.55 13.20 1.51
N LEU A 71 15.78 13.19 0.99
CA LEU A 71 16.63 11.99 0.97
C LEU A 71 16.93 11.49 2.39
N LYS A 72 17.29 12.39 3.33
CA LYS A 72 17.52 12.03 4.74
C LYS A 72 16.25 11.47 5.42
N ILE A 73 15.08 12.04 5.10
CA ILE A 73 13.80 11.54 5.61
C ILE A 73 13.51 10.15 5.04
N MET A 74 13.77 9.95 3.74
CA MET A 74 13.59 8.68 3.05
C MET A 74 14.57 7.61 3.57
N ASP A 75 15.85 7.96 3.78
CA ASP A 75 16.85 7.06 4.38
C ASP A 75 16.40 6.51 5.75
N ARG A 76 15.80 7.38 6.58
CA ARG A 76 15.30 6.97 7.90
C ARG A 76 13.97 6.23 7.84
N LEU A 77 13.12 6.56 6.88
CA LEU A 77 11.88 5.81 6.64
C LEU A 77 12.21 4.39 6.17
N HIS A 78 13.25 4.23 5.36
CA HIS A 78 13.74 2.95 4.86
C HIS A 78 12.62 2.08 4.24
N PRO A 79 11.87 2.61 3.25
CA PRO A 79 10.80 1.87 2.63
C PRO A 79 11.35 0.73 1.76
N ASN A 80 10.55 -0.31 1.55
CA ASN A 80 10.89 -1.41 0.62
C ASN A 80 10.19 -1.27 -0.73
N VAL A 81 9.15 -0.47 -0.78
CA VAL A 81 8.32 -0.24 -1.95
C VAL A 81 7.94 1.22 -2.04
N THR A 82 7.76 1.73 -3.23
CA THR A 82 7.19 3.06 -3.48
C THR A 82 6.33 3.03 -4.73
N ARG A 83 5.45 4.00 -4.84
CA ARG A 83 4.68 4.25 -6.06
C ARG A 83 5.15 5.58 -6.62
N CYS A 84 5.52 5.61 -7.90
CA CYS A 84 6.02 6.79 -8.58
C CYS A 84 5.19 7.04 -9.84
N MET A 85 4.46 8.14 -9.84
CA MET A 85 3.52 8.50 -10.92
C MET A 85 3.95 9.81 -11.58
N LEU A 86 3.72 9.91 -12.87
CA LEU A 86 3.99 11.11 -13.66
C LEU A 86 2.80 11.43 -14.59
N ASN A 87 2.84 12.57 -15.26
CA ASN A 87 1.89 12.92 -16.31
C ASN A 87 2.50 12.72 -17.69
N TYR A 88 1.74 12.21 -18.64
CA TYR A 88 2.23 11.95 -20.01
C TYR A 88 2.60 13.20 -20.78
N ASP A 89 1.86 14.28 -20.60
CA ASP A 89 2.12 15.58 -21.21
C ASP A 89 3.50 16.17 -20.84
N TRP A 90 4.15 15.61 -19.81
CA TRP A 90 5.51 16.02 -19.48
C TRP A 90 6.56 15.58 -20.49
N PHE A 91 6.32 14.52 -21.23
CA PHE A 91 7.32 13.97 -22.15
C PHE A 91 6.82 13.77 -23.59
N ILE A 92 5.54 13.84 -23.86
CA ILE A 92 5.00 13.81 -25.23
C ILE A 92 4.98 15.23 -25.79
N THR A 93 5.61 15.44 -26.94
CA THR A 93 5.70 16.77 -27.55
C THR A 93 4.94 16.92 -28.84
N ASN A 94 4.68 15.81 -29.54
CA ASN A 94 3.97 15.80 -30.80
C ASN A 94 3.35 14.43 -31.03
N PHE A 95 2.22 14.42 -31.72
CA PHE A 95 1.49 13.22 -32.10
C PHE A 95 1.17 13.25 -33.58
N ASP A 96 1.58 12.22 -34.32
CA ASP A 96 1.33 12.07 -35.75
C ASP A 96 0.29 10.98 -35.98
N ASP A 97 -0.97 11.39 -36.10
CA ASP A 97 -2.07 10.55 -36.53
C ASP A 97 -1.99 10.37 -38.05
N LYS A 98 -2.02 9.14 -38.54
CA LYS A 98 -2.01 8.83 -39.95
C LYS A 98 -3.38 9.03 -40.64
N GLY A 99 -4.41 9.38 -39.87
CA GLY A 99 -5.75 9.64 -40.40
C GLY A 99 -6.48 8.40 -40.88
N ASP A 100 -6.02 7.22 -40.54
CA ASP A 100 -6.67 5.96 -40.89
C ASP A 100 -7.28 5.28 -39.65
N LYS A 101 -7.88 4.10 -39.85
CA LYS A 101 -8.48 3.31 -38.78
C LYS A 101 -7.46 2.47 -37.98
N ASP A 102 -6.27 2.29 -38.52
CA ASP A 102 -5.22 1.52 -37.91
C ASP A 102 -4.33 2.43 -37.02
N LYS A 103 -4.76 2.65 -35.79
CA LYS A 103 -4.07 3.47 -34.82
C LYS A 103 -2.72 2.90 -34.37
N SER A 104 -2.38 1.67 -34.72
CA SER A 104 -1.07 1.07 -34.43
C SER A 104 0.09 1.76 -35.17
N ASN A 105 -0.22 2.49 -36.24
CA ASN A 105 0.73 3.23 -37.08
C ASN A 105 1.01 4.66 -36.55
N ASP A 106 0.22 5.14 -35.59
CA ASP A 106 0.39 6.46 -35.01
C ASP A 106 1.71 6.55 -34.23
N THR A 107 2.33 7.72 -34.28
CA THR A 107 3.64 7.96 -33.66
C THR A 107 3.63 9.21 -32.81
N TRP A 108 4.52 9.25 -31.84
CA TRP A 108 4.76 10.40 -30.99
C TRP A 108 6.22 10.85 -31.06
N ASP A 109 6.42 12.15 -30.90
CA ASP A 109 7.71 12.69 -30.54
C ASP A 109 7.81 12.77 -29.01
N TYR A 110 8.94 12.34 -28.47
CA TYR A 110 9.19 12.36 -27.04
C TYR A 110 10.29 13.37 -26.69
N ASN A 111 10.07 14.14 -25.66
CA ASN A 111 11.10 14.93 -25.02
C ASN A 111 11.37 14.38 -23.59
N PHE A 112 12.26 13.44 -23.51
CA PHE A 112 12.70 12.89 -22.22
C PHE A 112 13.78 13.73 -21.53
N SER A 113 14.30 14.79 -22.18
CA SER A 113 15.39 15.61 -21.65
C SER A 113 14.85 16.89 -20.99
N ASN A 114 13.77 16.80 -20.26
CA ASN A 114 13.20 17.91 -19.52
C ASN A 114 13.38 17.74 -18.00
N LYS A 115 13.13 18.80 -17.22
CA LYS A 115 13.34 18.79 -15.77
C LYS A 115 12.43 17.83 -15.02
N LEU A 116 11.18 17.66 -15.47
CA LEU A 116 10.22 16.75 -14.86
C LEU A 116 10.70 15.30 -15.01
N MET A 117 11.12 14.93 -16.20
CA MET A 117 11.70 13.61 -16.46
C MET A 117 13.01 13.39 -15.69
N ASN A 118 13.87 14.42 -15.61
CA ASN A 118 15.09 14.31 -14.82
C ASN A 118 14.80 14.11 -13.34
N ASN A 119 13.82 14.82 -12.77
CA ASN A 119 13.39 14.61 -11.39
C ASN A 119 12.82 13.19 -11.17
N THR A 120 12.00 12.68 -12.10
CA THR A 120 11.55 11.29 -12.06
C THR A 120 12.72 10.30 -12.06
N ILE A 121 13.70 10.51 -12.93
CA ILE A 121 14.88 9.66 -13.02
C ILE A 121 15.70 9.73 -11.73
N ASP A 122 15.83 10.88 -11.09
CA ASP A 122 16.56 11.03 -9.83
C ASP A 122 15.86 10.27 -8.68
N VAL A 123 14.51 10.30 -8.61
CA VAL A 123 13.74 9.48 -7.68
C VAL A 123 13.96 7.98 -7.95
N LEU A 124 13.87 7.55 -9.22
CA LEU A 124 14.06 6.15 -9.59
C LEU A 124 15.49 5.65 -9.34
N ARG A 125 16.51 6.48 -9.54
CA ARG A 125 17.89 6.14 -9.22
C ARG A 125 18.11 5.98 -7.73
N TYR A 126 17.53 6.87 -6.92
CA TYR A 126 17.54 6.68 -5.46
C TYR A 126 16.91 5.34 -5.08
N CYS A 127 15.77 5.00 -5.67
CA CYS A 127 15.12 3.70 -5.41
C CYS A 127 16.00 2.51 -5.82
N ASP A 128 16.69 2.60 -6.97
CA ASP A 128 17.65 1.58 -7.42
C ASP A 128 18.81 1.38 -6.43
N ASP A 129 19.36 2.49 -5.95
CA ASP A 129 20.53 2.49 -5.06
C ASP A 129 20.19 1.97 -3.65
N HIS A 130 18.90 2.03 -3.25
CA HIS A 130 18.41 1.63 -1.93
C HIS A 130 17.55 0.35 -1.94
N ASP A 131 17.52 -0.39 -3.03
CA ASP A 131 16.73 -1.63 -3.19
C ASP A 131 15.23 -1.44 -2.90
N ILE A 132 14.67 -0.29 -3.31
CA ILE A 132 13.25 0.02 -3.20
C ILE A 132 12.56 -0.38 -4.50
N GLU A 133 11.56 -1.27 -4.43
CA GLU A 133 10.76 -1.63 -5.59
C GLU A 133 9.75 -0.54 -5.94
N VAL A 134 9.58 -0.27 -7.22
CA VAL A 134 8.73 0.81 -7.70
C VAL A 134 7.53 0.26 -8.48
N ALA A 135 6.34 0.70 -8.08
CA ALA A 135 5.16 0.71 -8.92
C ALA A 135 5.15 2.02 -9.73
N PHE A 136 5.41 1.92 -11.02
CA PHE A 136 5.50 3.06 -11.91
C PHE A 136 4.23 3.23 -12.71
N GLY A 137 3.76 4.45 -12.91
CA GLY A 137 2.57 4.72 -13.70
C GLY A 137 2.41 6.17 -14.11
N CYS A 138 1.25 6.47 -14.64
CA CYS A 138 0.91 7.82 -15.06
C CYS A 138 -0.51 8.17 -14.58
N TRP A 139 -0.65 9.42 -14.11
CA TRP A 139 -1.94 9.92 -13.60
C TRP A 139 -3.00 10.02 -14.69
N ASN A 140 -2.60 10.48 -15.86
CA ASN A 140 -3.50 10.81 -16.94
C ASN A 140 -3.16 10.01 -18.18
N VAL A 141 -4.19 9.60 -18.90
CA VAL A 141 -4.07 9.28 -20.30
C VAL A 141 -3.95 10.61 -21.06
N PRO A 142 -3.10 10.73 -22.09
CA PRO A 142 -2.84 12.01 -22.74
C PRO A 142 -4.11 12.58 -23.39
N GLY A 143 -4.75 13.50 -22.69
CA GLY A 143 -5.95 14.19 -23.17
C GLY A 143 -5.65 15.28 -24.21
N ASP A 144 -4.44 15.82 -24.18
CA ASP A 144 -4.04 16.96 -25.03
C ASP A 144 -3.31 16.52 -26.29
N VAL A 145 -2.99 15.25 -26.42
CA VAL A 145 -2.49 14.66 -27.68
C VAL A 145 -3.70 14.30 -28.54
N ARG A 146 -4.54 15.28 -28.79
CA ARG A 146 -5.74 15.15 -29.63
C ARG A 146 -5.39 15.48 -31.06
N VAL A 147 -5.78 14.60 -31.94
CA VAL A 147 -5.66 14.87 -33.35
C VAL A 147 -6.86 15.68 -33.84
N ASP A 148 -8.02 15.40 -33.30
CA ASP A 148 -9.24 16.20 -33.39
C ASP A 148 -10.14 15.95 -32.17
N GLU A 149 -11.23 16.75 -32.07
CA GLU A 149 -12.17 16.62 -30.95
C GLU A 149 -12.98 15.32 -30.92
N TYR A 150 -12.80 14.44 -31.91
CA TYR A 150 -13.52 13.18 -32.07
C TYR A 150 -12.61 11.96 -31.98
N ASP A 151 -11.34 12.09 -32.31
CA ASP A 151 -10.37 10.99 -32.27
C ASP A 151 -9.46 11.09 -31.03
N MET A 152 -10.09 11.00 -29.90
CA MET A 152 -9.40 11.09 -28.62
C MET A 152 -8.80 9.76 -28.25
N MET A 153 -7.48 9.66 -28.24
CA MET A 153 -6.75 8.56 -27.60
C MET A 153 -7.06 8.43 -26.08
N THR A 154 -7.88 9.16 -25.64
CA THR A 154 -7.74 9.96 -24.48
C THR A 154 -8.35 9.34 -23.26
N GLU A 155 -9.15 8.33 -23.41
CA GLU A 155 -10.02 8.01 -22.28
C GLU A 155 -10.17 6.52 -22.11
N VAL A 156 -9.47 5.79 -22.97
CA VAL A 156 -9.62 4.34 -22.99
C VAL A 156 -8.25 3.71 -22.91
N THR A 157 -7.88 3.24 -21.73
CA THR A 157 -6.63 2.48 -21.53
C THR A 157 -6.54 1.22 -22.38
N SER A 158 -7.66 0.82 -23.01
CA SER A 158 -7.71 -0.25 -24.03
C SER A 158 -7.18 0.17 -25.41
N ASP A 159 -6.89 1.46 -25.65
CA ASP A 159 -6.31 1.90 -26.91
C ASP A 159 -4.89 1.32 -27.09
N ILE A 160 -4.61 0.80 -28.27
CA ILE A 160 -3.31 0.21 -28.57
C ILE A 160 -2.17 1.23 -28.48
N ARG A 161 -2.47 2.50 -28.71
CA ARG A 161 -1.51 3.60 -28.59
C ARG A 161 -1.04 3.81 -27.16
N TRP A 162 -1.94 3.61 -26.17
CA TRP A 162 -1.60 3.60 -24.76
C TRP A 162 -0.55 2.54 -24.42
N ALA A 163 -0.79 1.31 -24.88
CA ALA A 163 0.12 0.20 -24.66
C ALA A 163 1.49 0.44 -25.31
N LYS A 164 1.51 1.01 -26.52
CA LYS A 164 2.75 1.37 -27.21
C LYS A 164 3.54 2.43 -26.45
N MET A 165 2.88 3.50 -26.03
CA MET A 165 3.50 4.60 -25.30
C MET A 165 4.02 4.14 -23.92
N THR A 166 3.26 3.32 -23.21
CA THR A 166 3.72 2.67 -21.97
C THR A 166 5.00 1.89 -22.19
N ALA A 167 5.06 1.10 -23.24
CA ALA A 167 6.26 0.34 -23.57
C ALA A 167 7.44 1.25 -23.98
N ASP A 168 7.18 2.37 -24.65
CA ASP A 168 8.21 3.34 -25.06
C ASP A 168 8.84 4.04 -23.85
N ILE A 169 8.04 4.51 -22.86
CA ILE A 169 8.59 5.15 -21.65
C ILE A 169 9.35 4.15 -20.78
N LEU A 170 8.85 2.92 -20.62
CA LEU A 170 9.54 1.89 -19.85
C LEU A 170 10.85 1.46 -20.55
N GLU A 171 10.88 1.37 -21.88
CA GLU A 171 12.12 1.13 -22.60
C GLU A 171 13.15 2.26 -22.39
N TYR A 172 12.69 3.52 -22.40
CA TYR A 172 13.57 4.64 -22.10
C TYR A 172 14.14 4.55 -20.70
N LEU A 173 13.31 4.35 -19.68
CA LEU A 173 13.74 4.28 -18.30
C LEU A 173 14.64 3.07 -18.03
N ILE A 174 14.24 1.89 -18.47
CA ILE A 174 14.94 0.64 -18.17
C ILE A 174 16.18 0.44 -19.02
N VAL A 175 16.05 0.62 -20.36
CA VAL A 175 17.15 0.31 -21.27
C VAL A 175 18.10 1.51 -21.44
N LYS A 176 17.59 2.73 -21.60
CA LYS A 176 18.42 3.91 -21.86
C LYS A 176 18.94 4.54 -20.58
N GLN A 177 18.16 4.57 -19.50
CA GLN A 177 18.58 5.12 -18.21
C GLN A 177 19.15 4.07 -17.25
N GLY A 178 18.95 2.76 -17.53
CA GLY A 178 19.47 1.66 -16.72
C GLY A 178 18.72 1.44 -15.42
N ILE A 179 17.50 1.93 -15.29
CA ILE A 179 16.65 1.79 -14.11
C ILE A 179 16.19 0.31 -13.95
N ARG A 180 16.33 -0.24 -12.75
CA ARG A 180 16.02 -1.65 -12.43
C ARG A 180 14.95 -1.83 -11.37
N CYS A 181 14.65 -0.76 -10.62
CA CYS A 181 13.70 -0.80 -9.48
C CYS A 181 12.24 -0.93 -9.91
N ILE A 182 11.89 -0.64 -11.16
CA ILE A 182 10.51 -0.74 -11.64
C ILE A 182 10.12 -2.21 -11.72
N LYS A 183 9.21 -2.64 -10.83
CA LYS A 183 8.69 -4.02 -10.76
C LYS A 183 7.23 -4.11 -11.13
N TYR A 184 6.49 -3.04 -10.96
CA TYR A 184 5.06 -2.98 -11.28
C TYR A 184 4.75 -1.80 -12.18
N PHE A 185 3.73 -1.96 -13.00
CA PHE A 185 3.17 -0.89 -13.83
C PHE A 185 1.71 -0.65 -13.48
N VAL A 186 1.35 0.61 -13.23
CA VAL A 186 -0.03 1.06 -13.00
C VAL A 186 -0.69 1.32 -14.35
N ASN A 187 -1.56 0.43 -14.81
CA ASN A 187 -2.26 0.59 -16.09
C ASN A 187 -3.26 1.76 -16.07
N SER A 188 -3.91 1.99 -14.95
CA SER A 188 -4.87 3.07 -14.75
C SER A 188 -5.07 3.30 -13.25
N ASN A 189 -4.91 4.54 -12.80
CA ASN A 189 -5.23 4.92 -11.42
C ASN A 189 -6.74 4.92 -11.21
N GLU A 190 -7.22 4.20 -10.20
CA GLU A 190 -8.62 4.14 -9.77
C GLU A 190 -9.63 3.99 -10.93
N PRO A 191 -9.52 2.95 -11.79
CA PRO A 191 -10.37 2.82 -12.97
C PRO A 191 -11.86 2.72 -12.66
N ASN A 192 -12.22 2.36 -11.43
CA ASN A 192 -13.61 2.28 -10.95
C ASN A 192 -14.11 3.58 -10.29
N TYR A 193 -13.30 4.63 -10.22
CA TYR A 193 -13.70 5.88 -9.57
C TYR A 193 -14.63 6.71 -10.44
N THR A 194 -15.86 6.92 -9.97
CA THR A 194 -16.92 7.66 -10.68
C THR A 194 -17.20 9.05 -10.07
N GLY A 195 -16.45 9.46 -9.05
CA GLY A 195 -16.80 10.57 -8.17
C GLY A 195 -16.48 11.97 -8.65
N VAL A 196 -15.87 12.19 -9.81
CA VAL A 196 -15.60 13.53 -10.33
C VAL A 196 -16.57 13.84 -11.45
N GLU A 197 -17.46 14.84 -11.24
CA GLU A 197 -18.29 15.39 -12.31
C GLU A 197 -17.41 15.83 -13.48
N GLY A 198 -17.59 15.19 -14.64
CA GLY A 198 -16.77 15.40 -15.83
C GLY A 198 -15.83 14.24 -16.16
N ARG A 199 -15.29 13.50 -15.19
CA ARG A 199 -14.53 12.27 -15.47
C ARG A 199 -15.45 11.11 -15.87
N SER A 200 -16.62 10.99 -15.25
CA SER A 200 -17.54 9.87 -15.47
C SER A 200 -18.17 9.80 -16.86
N LYS A 201 -18.20 10.88 -17.60
CA LYS A 201 -18.78 10.88 -18.98
C LYS A 201 -17.80 10.41 -20.03
N ASN A 202 -16.51 10.49 -19.75
CA ASN A 202 -15.46 10.25 -20.70
C ASN A 202 -14.52 9.09 -20.31
N TYR A 203 -14.49 8.71 -19.04
CA TYR A 203 -13.81 7.50 -18.58
C TYR A 203 -14.80 6.34 -18.60
N ASN A 204 -14.95 5.71 -19.75
CA ASN A 204 -15.63 4.42 -19.84
C ASN A 204 -14.73 3.31 -19.25
N ASN A 205 -14.20 3.55 -18.05
CA ASN A 205 -13.40 2.56 -17.33
C ASN A 205 -14.31 1.49 -16.72
N THR A 206 -14.98 0.74 -17.58
CA THR A 206 -15.58 -0.52 -17.18
C THR A 206 -14.47 -1.55 -16.99
N PHE A 207 -14.75 -2.59 -16.23
CA PHE A 207 -13.83 -3.72 -16.09
C PHE A 207 -13.38 -4.28 -17.46
N GLU A 208 -14.26 -4.29 -18.47
CA GLU A 208 -13.94 -4.77 -19.81
C GLU A 208 -12.89 -3.90 -20.50
N ILE A 209 -13.03 -2.59 -20.45
CA ILE A 209 -12.09 -1.63 -21.04
C ILE A 209 -10.74 -1.73 -20.32
N TRP A 210 -10.73 -1.70 -19.01
CA TRP A 210 -9.53 -1.86 -18.20
C TRP A 210 -8.82 -3.20 -18.51
N SER A 211 -9.58 -4.30 -18.59
CA SER A 211 -9.03 -5.62 -18.85
C SER A 211 -8.41 -5.74 -20.25
N GLN A 212 -9.01 -5.09 -21.26
CA GLN A 212 -8.42 -5.02 -22.60
C GLN A 212 -7.12 -4.20 -22.59
N GLY A 213 -7.08 -3.10 -21.83
CA GLY A 213 -5.88 -2.31 -21.64
C GLY A 213 -4.73 -3.11 -21.04
N VAL A 214 -5.00 -3.86 -19.96
CA VAL A 214 -4.03 -4.77 -19.34
C VAL A 214 -3.46 -5.77 -20.35
N LYS A 215 -4.30 -6.38 -21.16
CA LYS A 215 -3.86 -7.34 -22.20
C LYS A 215 -2.98 -6.67 -23.27
N ASN A 216 -3.37 -5.50 -23.72
CA ASN A 216 -2.61 -4.74 -24.73
C ASN A 216 -1.25 -4.31 -24.17
N VAL A 217 -1.21 -3.79 -22.93
CA VAL A 217 0.03 -3.40 -22.26
C VAL A 217 0.93 -4.63 -22.02
N ARG A 218 0.37 -5.76 -21.55
CA ARG A 218 1.15 -6.99 -21.37
C ARG A 218 1.79 -7.43 -22.68
N ALA A 219 1.00 -7.46 -23.77
CA ALA A 219 1.52 -7.82 -25.09
C ALA A 219 2.63 -6.88 -25.59
N ALA A 220 2.49 -5.58 -25.35
CA ALA A 220 3.50 -4.58 -25.72
C ALA A 220 4.79 -4.71 -24.91
N LEU A 221 4.68 -5.00 -23.60
CA LEU A 221 5.82 -5.24 -22.72
C LEU A 221 6.55 -6.55 -23.08
N ASP A 222 5.82 -7.63 -23.32
CA ASP A 222 6.38 -8.92 -23.72
C ASP A 222 7.14 -8.83 -25.04
N ALA A 223 6.59 -8.09 -26.02
CA ALA A 223 7.25 -7.87 -27.31
C ALA A 223 8.62 -7.17 -27.17
N ARG A 224 8.88 -6.46 -26.05
CA ARG A 224 10.15 -5.80 -25.75
C ARG A 224 11.00 -6.55 -24.72
N GLY A 225 10.55 -7.72 -24.28
CA GLY A 225 11.25 -8.54 -23.31
C GLY A 225 11.09 -8.10 -21.84
N PHE A 226 10.12 -7.24 -21.54
CA PHE A 226 9.82 -6.78 -20.16
C PHE A 226 8.84 -7.74 -19.47
N THR A 227 9.18 -9.02 -19.45
CA THR A 227 8.33 -10.09 -18.89
C THR A 227 8.25 -10.04 -17.37
N ASP A 228 9.23 -9.43 -16.72
CA ASP A 228 9.36 -9.38 -15.25
C ASP A 228 8.64 -8.18 -14.62
N ILE A 229 8.07 -7.29 -15.44
CA ILE A 229 7.26 -6.17 -14.93
C ILE A 229 5.83 -6.68 -14.74
N GLY A 230 5.35 -6.70 -13.51
CA GLY A 230 3.96 -6.99 -13.18
C GLY A 230 3.04 -5.82 -13.54
N ILE A 231 1.86 -6.09 -14.11
CA ILE A 231 0.82 -5.04 -14.22
C ILE A 231 -0.03 -5.13 -12.96
N ILE A 232 -0.30 -3.99 -12.31
CA ILE A 232 -1.13 -3.97 -11.10
C ILE A 232 -2.54 -4.44 -11.42
N GLY A 233 -2.99 -5.43 -10.68
CA GLY A 233 -4.28 -6.09 -10.87
C GLY A 233 -5.42 -5.34 -10.21
N GLY A 234 -5.91 -4.31 -10.84
CA GLY A 234 -7.02 -3.48 -10.40
C GLY A 234 -6.61 -2.03 -10.21
N ASP A 235 -5.80 -1.73 -9.19
CA ASP A 235 -5.50 -0.36 -8.72
C ASP A 235 -6.77 0.44 -8.43
N THR A 236 -7.77 -0.26 -7.88
CA THR A 236 -9.14 0.22 -7.68
C THR A 236 -9.32 0.88 -6.32
N THR A 237 -10.30 1.77 -6.21
CA THR A 237 -10.66 2.40 -4.93
C THR A 237 -11.93 1.82 -4.33
N GLY A 238 -11.98 1.77 -3.00
CA GLY A 238 -13.12 1.26 -2.24
C GLY A 238 -13.31 -0.26 -2.31
N PHE A 239 -14.03 -0.84 -1.35
CA PHE A 239 -14.12 -2.30 -1.20
C PHE A 239 -15.01 -2.97 -2.26
N GLU A 240 -16.13 -2.33 -2.60
CA GLU A 240 -17.14 -2.91 -3.51
C GLU A 240 -16.60 -3.01 -4.94
N GLY A 241 -16.10 -1.91 -5.50
CA GLY A 241 -15.51 -1.90 -6.84
C GLY A 241 -14.26 -2.78 -6.95
N THR A 242 -13.43 -2.83 -5.89
CA THR A 242 -12.30 -3.75 -5.80
C THR A 242 -12.73 -5.21 -5.89
N THR A 243 -13.79 -5.58 -5.21
CA THR A 243 -14.35 -6.95 -5.26
C THR A 243 -14.75 -7.33 -6.67
N GLU A 244 -15.35 -6.43 -7.44
CA GLU A 244 -15.72 -6.65 -8.84
C GLU A 244 -14.49 -6.95 -9.71
N TYR A 245 -13.46 -6.09 -9.64
CA TYR A 245 -12.24 -6.25 -10.43
C TYR A 245 -11.47 -7.53 -10.05
N PHE A 246 -11.28 -7.79 -8.78
CA PHE A 246 -10.59 -9.00 -8.31
C PHE A 246 -11.30 -10.27 -8.76
N ASN A 247 -12.63 -10.30 -8.66
CA ASN A 247 -13.43 -11.42 -9.17
C ASN A 247 -13.32 -11.58 -10.68
N GLY A 248 -13.29 -10.48 -11.42
CA GLY A 248 -13.10 -10.49 -12.86
C GLY A 248 -11.74 -11.05 -13.27
N ILE A 249 -10.67 -10.58 -12.63
CA ILE A 249 -9.29 -11.07 -12.84
C ILE A 249 -9.21 -12.56 -12.51
N SER A 250 -9.70 -12.97 -11.34
CA SER A 250 -9.58 -14.37 -10.87
C SER A 250 -10.29 -15.38 -11.77
N LYS A 251 -11.33 -14.97 -12.47
CA LYS A 251 -12.09 -15.83 -13.41
C LYS A 251 -11.46 -15.92 -14.81
N SER A 252 -10.55 -15.04 -15.17
CA SER A 252 -9.91 -15.01 -16.48
C SER A 252 -8.46 -15.50 -16.39
N GLU A 253 -8.15 -16.63 -17.03
CA GLU A 253 -6.78 -17.14 -17.09
C GLU A 253 -5.82 -16.15 -17.75
N GLU A 254 -6.27 -15.48 -18.81
CA GLU A 254 -5.49 -14.48 -19.53
C GLU A 254 -5.14 -13.29 -18.64
N LEU A 255 -6.09 -12.76 -17.86
CA LEU A 255 -5.84 -11.67 -16.93
C LEU A 255 -4.97 -12.12 -15.74
N ARG A 256 -5.23 -13.31 -15.18
CA ARG A 256 -4.35 -13.86 -14.14
C ARG A 256 -2.90 -13.94 -14.59
N ASN A 257 -2.66 -14.26 -15.86
CA ASN A 257 -1.30 -14.32 -16.42
C ASN A 257 -0.71 -12.95 -16.75
N ALA A 258 -1.57 -11.95 -16.99
CA ALA A 258 -1.14 -10.60 -17.34
C ALA A 258 -0.81 -9.71 -16.12
N VAL A 259 -1.49 -9.91 -14.98
CA VAL A 259 -1.27 -9.09 -13.78
C VAL A 259 -0.19 -9.68 -12.88
N GLY A 260 0.50 -8.82 -12.12
CA GLY A 260 1.54 -9.20 -11.15
C GLY A 260 1.04 -9.39 -9.73
N ASP A 261 -0.05 -8.71 -9.36
CA ASP A 261 -0.63 -8.67 -8.01
C ASP A 261 -2.16 -8.52 -8.04
N TYR A 262 -2.73 -8.23 -6.87
CA TYR A 262 -4.10 -7.76 -6.67
C TYR A 262 -4.05 -6.42 -5.94
N GLY A 263 -3.97 -5.32 -6.70
CA GLY A 263 -3.74 -3.98 -6.18
C GLY A 263 -5.02 -3.17 -5.97
N PHE A 264 -5.09 -2.41 -4.87
CA PHE A 264 -6.21 -1.53 -4.57
C PHE A 264 -5.83 -0.39 -3.63
N HIS A 265 -6.73 0.60 -3.49
CA HIS A 265 -6.60 1.75 -2.61
C HIS A 265 -7.60 1.69 -1.48
N VAL A 266 -7.18 2.06 -0.28
CA VAL A 266 -8.05 2.06 0.88
C VAL A 266 -7.91 3.35 1.66
N TYR A 267 -8.88 4.22 1.48
CA TYR A 267 -9.11 5.38 2.33
C TYR A 267 -10.32 5.11 3.22
N CYS A 268 -10.18 5.26 4.51
CA CYS A 268 -11.28 4.97 5.41
C CYS A 268 -11.39 5.96 6.58
N PRO A 269 -12.60 6.13 7.13
CA PRO A 269 -12.78 6.95 8.31
C PRO A 269 -12.21 6.28 9.56
N ASN A 270 -11.83 7.10 10.53
CA ASN A 270 -11.29 6.65 11.81
C ASN A 270 -12.08 5.51 12.46
N MET A 271 -13.40 5.53 12.33
CA MET A 271 -14.28 4.53 12.94
C MET A 271 -14.00 3.10 12.43
N ILE A 272 -13.66 2.93 11.17
CA ILE A 272 -13.33 1.62 10.58
C ILE A 272 -12.07 1.03 11.23
N ILE A 273 -11.10 1.88 11.56
CA ILE A 273 -9.89 1.45 12.27
C ILE A 273 -10.20 1.15 13.73
N ASP A 274 -10.95 2.04 14.39
CA ASP A 274 -11.25 1.95 15.82
C ASP A 274 -12.07 0.69 16.15
N THR A 275 -12.92 0.21 15.22
CA THR A 275 -13.71 -1.03 15.39
C THR A 275 -12.99 -2.30 14.96
N GLY A 276 -11.90 -2.21 14.19
CA GLY A 276 -11.21 -3.37 13.61
C GLY A 276 -11.85 -3.88 12.31
N ASP A 277 -12.83 -3.15 11.77
CA ASP A 277 -13.58 -3.54 10.57
C ASP A 277 -12.70 -3.59 9.31
N LEU A 278 -11.56 -2.87 9.29
CA LEU A 278 -10.67 -2.87 8.13
C LEU A 278 -10.18 -4.29 7.79
N ALA A 279 -9.69 -5.01 8.80
CA ALA A 279 -9.20 -6.39 8.60
C ALA A 279 -10.30 -7.32 8.08
N VAL A 280 -11.54 -7.15 8.58
CA VAL A 280 -12.70 -7.94 8.13
C VAL A 280 -13.02 -7.67 6.66
N ARG A 281 -13.13 -6.39 6.28
CA ARG A 281 -13.45 -5.98 4.91
C ARG A 281 -12.39 -6.42 3.90
N ILE A 282 -11.11 -6.32 4.24
CA ILE A 282 -10.03 -6.80 3.37
C ILE A 282 -10.13 -8.31 3.15
N LYS A 283 -10.34 -9.08 4.23
CA LYS A 283 -10.53 -10.53 4.12
C LYS A 283 -11.72 -10.90 3.24
N GLU A 284 -12.83 -10.16 3.33
CA GLU A 284 -14.02 -10.38 2.51
C GLU A 284 -13.75 -10.09 1.02
N VAL A 285 -13.10 -8.95 0.71
CA VAL A 285 -12.72 -8.58 -0.66
C VAL A 285 -11.87 -9.67 -1.30
N TYR A 286 -10.92 -10.24 -0.57
CA TYR A 286 -9.95 -11.17 -1.12
C TYR A 286 -10.38 -12.65 -1.04
N ALA A 287 -11.38 -12.98 -0.24
CA ALA A 287 -11.81 -14.38 -0.01
C ALA A 287 -12.22 -15.09 -1.32
N ASN A 288 -13.05 -14.44 -2.14
CA ASN A 288 -13.52 -14.98 -3.41
C ASN A 288 -12.40 -15.06 -4.46
N THR A 289 -11.51 -14.09 -4.48
CA THR A 289 -10.34 -14.05 -5.35
C THR A 289 -9.44 -15.24 -5.08
N LYS A 290 -9.07 -15.45 -3.83
CA LYS A 290 -8.22 -16.56 -3.39
C LYS A 290 -8.82 -17.94 -3.72
N ALA A 291 -10.14 -18.06 -3.70
CA ALA A 291 -10.84 -19.31 -4.02
C ALA A 291 -10.86 -19.63 -5.52
N ASN A 292 -10.74 -18.61 -6.40
CA ASN A 292 -10.99 -18.75 -7.84
C ASN A 292 -9.76 -18.47 -8.72
N ASP A 293 -8.62 -18.09 -8.17
CA ASP A 293 -7.45 -17.67 -8.94
C ASP A 293 -6.55 -18.83 -9.45
N GLY A 294 -7.04 -20.05 -9.40
CA GLY A 294 -6.30 -21.23 -9.86
C GLY A 294 -5.12 -21.61 -8.96
N GLY A 295 -5.11 -21.17 -7.70
CA GLY A 295 -4.04 -21.42 -6.73
C GLY A 295 -2.94 -20.35 -6.74
N LEU A 296 -3.05 -19.31 -7.54
CA LEU A 296 -2.10 -18.20 -7.59
C LEU A 296 -2.16 -17.29 -6.36
N GLY A 297 -3.24 -17.32 -5.60
CA GLY A 297 -3.43 -16.52 -4.38
C GLY A 297 -2.42 -16.76 -3.26
N SER A 298 -1.54 -17.76 -3.39
CA SER A 298 -0.37 -17.94 -2.53
C SER A 298 0.87 -17.21 -3.03
N THR A 299 0.89 -16.83 -4.31
CA THR A 299 2.03 -16.18 -4.99
C THR A 299 1.72 -14.75 -5.43
N ARG A 300 0.44 -14.38 -5.52
CA ARG A 300 -0.05 -13.04 -5.82
C ARG A 300 -0.90 -12.55 -4.67
N MET A 301 -0.27 -11.88 -3.75
CA MET A 301 -0.91 -11.36 -2.54
C MET A 301 -1.60 -10.02 -2.83
N PRO A 302 -2.58 -9.61 -2.02
CA PRO A 302 -3.15 -8.27 -2.13
C PRO A 302 -2.15 -7.20 -1.69
N HIS A 303 -2.07 -6.12 -2.47
CA HIS A 303 -1.27 -4.94 -2.19
C HIS A 303 -2.18 -3.71 -2.04
N ILE A 304 -1.89 -2.85 -1.08
CA ILE A 304 -2.53 -1.54 -0.97
C ILE A 304 -1.56 -0.50 -1.52
N TRP A 305 -1.89 0.02 -2.71
CA TRP A 305 -1.05 0.98 -3.42
C TRP A 305 -1.31 2.43 -3.03
N GLU A 306 -2.41 2.71 -2.33
CA GLU A 306 -2.65 3.96 -1.63
C GLU A 306 -3.40 3.69 -0.33
N ALA A 307 -2.81 4.13 0.78
CA ALA A 307 -3.33 3.95 2.13
C ALA A 307 -3.47 5.29 2.86
N GLY A 308 -4.67 5.61 3.34
CA GLY A 308 -4.89 6.85 4.07
C GLY A 308 -6.14 6.84 4.95
N LEU A 309 -6.22 7.84 5.81
CA LEU A 309 -7.37 8.05 6.70
C LEU A 309 -7.98 9.43 6.46
N PHE A 310 -9.28 9.52 6.68
CA PHE A 310 -9.99 10.78 6.79
C PHE A 310 -10.85 10.80 8.07
N ASP A 311 -11.15 11.98 8.60
CA ASP A 311 -11.81 12.10 9.91
C ASP A 311 -13.33 11.85 9.90
N GLY A 312 -13.87 11.44 8.75
CA GLY A 312 -15.29 11.16 8.54
C GLY A 312 -16.11 12.34 8.05
N LYS A 313 -15.48 13.49 7.80
CA LYS A 313 -16.10 14.64 7.13
C LYS A 313 -16.13 14.42 5.62
N ASN A 314 -16.72 15.37 4.90
CA ASN A 314 -16.73 15.34 3.44
C ASN A 314 -15.29 15.36 2.90
N GLN A 315 -14.91 14.30 2.20
CA GLN A 315 -13.56 14.12 1.67
C GLN A 315 -13.12 15.25 0.74
N GLU A 316 -14.04 15.86 0.01
CA GLU A 316 -13.76 16.94 -0.94
C GLU A 316 -13.44 18.27 -0.26
N THR A 317 -14.02 18.52 0.91
CA THR A 317 -13.88 19.79 1.64
C THR A 317 -13.04 19.69 2.91
N ASP A 318 -12.62 18.49 3.27
CA ASP A 318 -11.80 18.25 4.46
C ASP A 318 -10.32 18.45 4.14
N SER A 319 -9.70 19.44 4.78
CA SER A 319 -8.26 19.69 4.68
C SER A 319 -7.39 18.61 5.34
N ASN A 320 -8.02 17.63 5.98
CA ASN A 320 -7.35 16.55 6.73
C ASN A 320 -6.46 17.07 7.87
N ALA A 321 -6.86 18.17 8.52
CA ALA A 321 -6.05 18.84 9.53
C ALA A 321 -5.63 17.94 10.71
N PHE A 322 -6.40 16.89 11.01
CA PHE A 322 -6.09 15.95 12.10
C PHE A 322 -4.82 15.09 11.85
N ILE A 323 -4.27 15.10 10.63
CA ILE A 323 -2.99 14.44 10.29
C ILE A 323 -1.81 14.93 11.16
N THR A 324 -1.94 16.13 11.74
CA THR A 324 -0.94 16.69 12.65
C THR A 324 -1.00 16.12 14.07
N ASN A 325 -2.00 15.29 14.37
CA ASN A 325 -2.21 14.72 15.69
C ASN A 325 -1.52 13.36 15.85
N PHE A 326 -1.05 13.06 17.04
CA PHE A 326 -0.50 11.73 17.36
C PHE A 326 -1.52 10.61 17.17
N SER A 327 -2.81 10.88 17.40
CA SER A 327 -3.88 9.91 17.18
C SER A 327 -4.04 9.48 15.73
N TYR A 328 -3.69 10.34 14.76
CA TYR A 328 -3.62 9.95 13.35
C TYR A 328 -2.54 8.87 13.13
N GLY A 329 -1.33 9.11 13.61
CA GLY A 329 -0.24 8.15 13.47
C GLY A 329 -0.49 6.82 14.21
N LEU A 330 -1.17 6.86 15.37
CA LEU A 330 -1.59 5.66 16.06
C LEU A 330 -2.61 4.85 15.24
N ARG A 331 -3.56 5.53 14.57
CA ARG A 331 -4.53 4.87 13.69
C ARG A 331 -3.90 4.37 12.40
N MET A 332 -2.93 5.08 11.82
CA MET A 332 -2.19 4.58 10.67
C MET A 332 -1.36 3.34 11.02
N ALA A 333 -0.80 3.28 12.22
CA ALA A 333 -0.15 2.08 12.73
C ALA A 333 -1.14 0.92 12.88
N ASP A 334 -2.32 1.15 13.46
CA ASP A 334 -3.37 0.14 13.59
C ASP A 334 -3.93 -0.29 12.22
N TYR A 335 -4.08 0.65 11.28
CA TYR A 335 -4.38 0.36 9.87
C TYR A 335 -3.40 -0.67 9.30
N THR A 336 -2.10 -0.42 9.50
CA THR A 336 -1.03 -1.30 9.02
C THR A 336 -1.12 -2.70 9.64
N LEU A 337 -1.34 -2.78 10.95
CA LEU A 337 -1.51 -4.07 11.63
C LEU A 337 -2.73 -4.82 11.11
N GLN A 338 -3.87 -4.14 10.96
CA GLN A 338 -5.09 -4.76 10.44
C GLN A 338 -4.91 -5.29 9.01
N CYS A 339 -4.24 -4.52 8.14
CA CYS A 339 -3.93 -4.95 6.80
C CYS A 339 -3.00 -6.17 6.78
N ALA A 340 -1.91 -6.14 7.53
CA ALA A 340 -0.96 -7.25 7.60
C ALA A 340 -1.61 -8.52 8.16
N ILE A 341 -2.43 -8.42 9.22
CA ILE A 341 -3.19 -9.54 9.80
C ILE A 341 -4.28 -10.05 8.83
N ALA A 342 -4.77 -9.19 7.95
CA ALA A 342 -5.70 -9.59 6.90
C ALA A 342 -5.03 -10.29 5.70
N GLY A 343 -3.68 -10.28 5.63
CA GLY A 343 -2.90 -10.93 4.59
C GLY A 343 -2.48 -9.99 3.45
N VAL A 344 -2.51 -8.66 3.65
CA VAL A 344 -1.93 -7.69 2.72
C VAL A 344 -0.42 -7.75 2.81
N SER A 345 0.25 -7.96 1.68
CA SER A 345 1.71 -8.17 1.64
C SER A 345 2.51 -6.88 1.44
N SER A 346 1.89 -5.81 0.96
CA SER A 346 2.55 -4.52 0.79
C SER A 346 1.56 -3.38 1.00
N ILE A 347 2.04 -2.28 1.60
CA ILE A 347 1.22 -1.09 1.86
C ILE A 347 2.04 0.15 1.51
N VAL A 348 1.52 0.97 0.60
CA VAL A 348 2.06 2.28 0.23
C VAL A 348 1.19 3.35 0.83
N TYR A 349 1.76 4.17 1.70
CA TYR A 349 1.05 5.27 2.35
C TYR A 349 0.91 6.45 1.39
N TRP A 350 -0.24 7.04 1.37
CA TRP A 350 -0.51 8.30 0.69
C TRP A 350 -0.38 9.46 1.68
N ASP A 351 0.63 10.36 1.56
CA ASP A 351 1.78 10.27 0.69
C ASP A 351 3.05 10.77 1.42
N PHE A 352 4.16 10.94 0.70
CA PHE A 352 5.42 11.38 1.29
C PHE A 352 5.36 12.83 1.76
N ASP A 353 4.94 13.76 0.89
CA ASP A 353 4.71 15.17 1.23
C ASP A 353 3.36 15.67 0.67
N ASP A 354 2.96 16.89 1.03
CA ASP A 354 1.69 17.46 0.57
C ASP A 354 1.74 17.98 -0.88
N GLY A 355 2.80 17.73 -1.62
CA GLY A 355 3.05 18.39 -2.91
C GLY A 355 2.08 18.06 -4.03
N MET A 356 1.33 16.98 -3.91
CA MET A 356 0.52 16.43 -5.00
C MET A 356 -0.99 16.75 -4.89
N HIS A 357 -1.46 17.31 -3.77
CA HIS A 357 -2.88 17.54 -3.57
C HIS A 357 -3.21 18.99 -3.23
N PHE A 358 -3.82 19.65 -4.18
CA PHE A 358 -4.44 20.95 -3.97
C PHE A 358 -5.97 20.80 -3.97
N MET A 359 -6.63 21.52 -3.07
CA MET A 359 -8.08 21.62 -3.03
C MET A 359 -8.51 23.08 -3.05
N TYR A 360 -9.66 23.34 -3.68
CA TYR A 360 -10.29 24.64 -3.63
C TYR A 360 -11.19 24.74 -2.40
N MET A 361 -10.90 25.72 -1.56
CA MET A 361 -11.75 26.04 -0.42
C MET A 361 -13.05 26.73 -0.90
N ALA A 362 -14.08 26.74 -0.03
CA ALA A 362 -15.37 27.36 -0.35
C ALA A 362 -15.28 28.87 -0.70
N ASP A 363 -14.22 29.55 -0.29
CA ASP A 363 -13.94 30.96 -0.62
C ASP A 363 -13.15 31.11 -1.94
N GLY A 364 -12.89 30.03 -2.65
CA GLY A 364 -12.14 30.02 -3.91
C GLY A 364 -10.62 30.07 -3.74
N THR A 365 -10.10 30.04 -2.51
CA THR A 365 -8.65 29.91 -2.29
C THR A 365 -8.21 28.47 -2.49
N MET A 366 -7.00 28.29 -3.03
CA MET A 366 -6.38 26.99 -3.18
C MET A 366 -5.49 26.70 -1.97
N THR A 367 -5.64 25.53 -1.39
CA THR A 367 -4.76 25.04 -0.33
C THR A 367 -4.38 23.59 -0.59
N SER A 368 -3.24 23.14 -0.04
CA SER A 368 -2.91 21.72 -0.10
C SER A 368 -3.70 20.95 0.96
N LYS A 369 -4.21 19.78 0.58
CA LYS A 369 -4.79 18.83 1.50
C LYS A 369 -3.64 18.10 2.22
N GLY A 370 -3.73 17.99 3.54
CA GLY A 370 -2.71 17.32 4.33
C GLY A 370 -2.79 15.82 4.18
N TRP A 371 -1.94 15.25 3.37
CA TRP A 371 -1.76 13.79 3.23
C TRP A 371 -0.35 13.32 3.59
N GLY A 372 0.64 14.17 3.37
CA GLY A 372 2.05 13.84 3.49
C GLY A 372 2.55 13.63 4.91
N MET A 373 3.72 13.03 5.04
CA MET A 373 4.46 12.91 6.30
C MET A 373 5.01 14.25 6.78
N PHE A 374 5.02 15.23 5.90
CA PHE A 374 5.39 16.64 6.16
C PHE A 374 4.76 17.53 5.07
N SER A 375 4.93 18.86 5.20
CA SER A 375 4.41 19.80 4.21
C SER A 375 5.20 19.75 2.89
N SER A 376 4.62 20.34 1.84
CA SER A 376 5.17 20.29 0.49
C SER A 376 6.64 20.73 0.40
N LEU A 377 7.46 19.92 -0.26
CA LEU A 377 8.87 20.21 -0.57
C LEU A 377 9.02 21.36 -1.56
N SER A 378 8.09 21.50 -2.49
CA SER A 378 8.18 22.49 -3.58
C SER A 378 7.68 23.88 -3.18
N THR A 379 6.81 23.99 -2.17
CA THR A 379 6.17 25.25 -1.79
C THR A 379 6.67 25.82 -0.48
N ASP A 380 7.14 24.98 0.44
CA ASP A 380 7.58 25.38 1.76
C ASP A 380 9.11 25.37 1.89
N SER A 381 9.65 26.33 2.66
CA SER A 381 11.07 26.28 3.01
C SER A 381 11.39 25.09 3.91
N ALA A 382 12.61 24.56 3.83
CA ALA A 382 13.07 23.44 4.64
C ALA A 382 12.81 23.62 6.16
N GLN A 383 12.84 24.87 6.66
CA GLN A 383 12.57 25.21 8.06
C GLN A 383 11.08 25.03 8.43
N LYS A 384 10.17 25.10 7.46
CA LYS A 384 8.72 24.92 7.65
C LYS A 384 8.31 23.46 7.50
N GLN A 385 9.11 22.65 6.82
CA GLN A 385 8.86 21.22 6.58
C GLN A 385 9.12 20.40 7.83
N LYS A 386 8.21 20.50 8.80
CA LYS A 386 8.26 19.71 10.03
C LYS A 386 7.65 18.34 9.79
N LEU A 387 8.36 17.31 10.25
CA LEU A 387 7.82 15.95 10.29
C LEU A 387 6.55 15.91 11.14
N ARG A 388 5.53 15.30 10.61
CA ARG A 388 4.28 15.05 11.34
C ARG A 388 4.44 13.84 12.27
N PRO A 389 3.68 13.74 13.35
CA PRO A 389 3.82 12.62 14.29
C PRO A 389 3.73 11.25 13.62
N TRP A 390 2.86 11.07 12.63
CA TRP A 390 2.68 9.78 11.96
C TRP A 390 3.90 9.32 11.14
N TYR A 391 4.80 10.20 10.74
CA TYR A 391 6.08 9.81 10.19
C TYR A 391 6.86 8.92 11.16
N HIS A 392 6.87 9.27 12.45
CA HIS A 392 7.63 8.52 13.45
C HIS A 392 7.03 7.12 13.72
N SER A 393 5.71 6.98 13.70
CA SER A 393 5.10 5.63 13.76
C SER A 393 5.40 4.82 12.51
N SER A 394 5.39 5.46 11.33
CA SER A 394 5.74 4.80 10.07
C SER A 394 7.19 4.33 10.05
N VAL A 395 8.15 5.14 10.51
CA VAL A 395 9.57 4.75 10.62
C VAL A 395 9.74 3.49 11.47
N LEU A 396 9.07 3.39 12.62
CA LEU A 396 9.15 2.20 13.47
C LEU A 396 8.63 0.95 12.74
N LEU A 397 7.52 1.09 12.01
CA LEU A 397 6.92 -0.04 11.29
C LEU A 397 7.73 -0.43 10.05
N THR A 398 8.18 0.53 9.23
CA THR A 398 8.96 0.24 8.03
C THR A 398 10.29 -0.43 8.36
N ASN A 399 10.98 0.04 9.43
CA ASN A 399 12.25 -0.56 9.85
C ASN A 399 12.08 -1.94 10.51
N LEU A 400 10.93 -2.21 11.12
CA LEU A 400 10.64 -3.53 11.68
C LEU A 400 10.13 -4.52 10.63
N MET A 401 9.23 -4.08 9.74
CA MET A 401 8.51 -4.91 8.77
C MET A 401 9.19 -4.88 7.40
N GLN A 402 10.44 -5.30 7.34
CA GLN A 402 11.23 -5.32 6.11
C GLN A 402 10.78 -6.42 5.14
N ARG A 403 11.07 -6.23 3.84
CA ARG A 403 10.81 -7.24 2.81
C ARG A 403 11.38 -8.60 3.19
N GLY A 404 10.61 -9.65 3.00
CA GLY A 404 10.97 -11.01 3.39
C GLY A 404 10.65 -11.38 4.83
N SER A 405 10.05 -10.45 5.60
CA SER A 405 9.61 -10.76 6.97
C SER A 405 8.40 -11.70 6.99
N LYS A 406 8.30 -12.50 8.05
CA LYS A 406 7.06 -13.18 8.41
C LYS A 406 6.22 -12.30 9.31
N ILE A 407 4.91 -12.34 9.11
CA ILE A 407 3.93 -11.73 10.00
C ILE A 407 3.19 -12.83 10.75
N ILE A 408 3.16 -12.72 12.07
CA ILE A 408 2.56 -13.72 12.97
C ILE A 408 1.46 -13.02 13.79
N ASP A 409 0.24 -13.53 13.68
CA ASP A 409 -0.88 -13.07 14.49
C ASP A 409 -0.79 -13.64 15.93
N SER A 410 -1.25 -12.87 16.91
CA SER A 410 -1.37 -13.36 18.30
C SER A 410 -2.47 -14.41 18.49
N GLY A 411 -3.39 -14.52 17.52
CA GLY A 411 -4.59 -15.33 17.62
C GLY A 411 -5.70 -14.73 18.48
N ILE A 412 -5.53 -13.50 18.98
CA ILE A 412 -6.53 -12.75 19.74
C ILE A 412 -6.99 -11.46 19.04
N ASN A 413 -6.54 -11.20 17.81
CA ASN A 413 -6.94 -10.03 17.04
C ASN A 413 -8.35 -10.19 16.40
N ASP A 414 -9.29 -10.77 17.15
CA ASP A 414 -10.70 -10.80 16.77
C ASP A 414 -11.33 -9.45 17.11
N PRO A 415 -11.83 -8.69 16.13
CA PRO A 415 -12.44 -7.37 16.35
C PRO A 415 -13.64 -7.42 17.29
N ASN A 416 -14.28 -8.60 17.47
CA ASN A 416 -15.38 -8.78 18.39
C ASN A 416 -14.93 -9.04 19.84
N ILE A 417 -13.67 -9.43 20.05
CA ILE A 417 -13.13 -9.83 21.36
C ILE A 417 -12.23 -8.74 21.95
N ASP A 418 -11.34 -8.15 21.16
CA ASP A 418 -10.37 -7.18 21.67
C ASP A 418 -10.11 -6.03 20.66
N LYS A 419 -11.16 -5.24 20.41
CA LYS A 419 -11.06 -4.08 19.49
C LYS A 419 -10.17 -2.95 20.01
N ASP A 420 -9.90 -2.92 21.31
CA ASP A 420 -9.15 -1.84 21.95
C ASP A 420 -7.66 -2.18 22.14
N PHE A 421 -7.27 -3.42 21.89
CA PHE A 421 -5.88 -3.87 21.96
C PHE A 421 -5.54 -4.77 20.77
N ARG A 422 -4.52 -4.39 20.01
CA ARG A 422 -4.08 -5.16 18.85
C ARG A 422 -2.59 -5.43 18.90
N SER A 423 -2.16 -6.61 18.46
CA SER A 423 -0.74 -6.94 18.44
C SER A 423 -0.40 -7.95 17.36
N MET A 424 0.81 -7.86 16.84
CA MET A 424 1.40 -8.85 15.94
C MET A 424 2.89 -8.98 16.20
N ALA A 425 3.47 -10.10 15.81
CA ALA A 425 4.92 -10.25 15.77
C ALA A 425 5.43 -10.29 14.33
N VAL A 426 6.65 -9.86 14.19
CA VAL A 426 7.43 -9.85 12.94
C VAL A 426 8.68 -10.67 13.18
N VAL A 427 9.00 -11.60 12.28
CA VAL A 427 10.31 -12.23 12.19
C VAL A 427 10.96 -11.74 10.91
N GLY A 428 12.07 -11.05 11.05
CA GLY A 428 12.76 -10.39 9.95
C GLY A 428 13.27 -11.35 8.86
N PRO A 429 13.67 -10.81 7.69
CA PRO A 429 14.13 -11.62 6.59
C PRO A 429 15.29 -12.51 7.00
N ASN A 430 15.30 -13.75 6.49
CA ASN A 430 16.29 -14.77 6.85
C ASN A 430 16.42 -15.03 8.37
N LYS A 431 15.35 -14.76 9.13
CA LYS A 431 15.31 -14.88 10.59
C LYS A 431 16.35 -14.01 11.32
N SER A 432 16.72 -12.89 10.74
CA SER A 432 17.82 -12.03 11.22
C SER A 432 17.51 -11.32 12.52
N TYR A 433 16.23 -11.07 12.83
CA TYR A 433 15.73 -10.45 14.05
C TYR A 433 14.26 -10.81 14.26
N ALA A 434 13.70 -10.38 15.39
CA ALA A 434 12.26 -10.39 15.61
C ALA A 434 11.79 -9.16 16.39
N GLY A 435 10.51 -8.87 16.29
CA GLY A 435 9.88 -7.82 17.08
C GLY A 435 8.38 -8.02 17.23
N ILE A 436 7.80 -7.19 18.08
CA ILE A 436 6.37 -7.19 18.40
C ILE A 436 5.87 -5.76 18.31
N VAL A 437 4.72 -5.57 17.68
CA VAL A 437 3.98 -4.32 17.71
C VAL A 437 2.72 -4.53 18.53
N ALA A 438 2.47 -3.65 19.49
CA ALA A 438 1.28 -3.66 20.32
C ALA A 438 0.66 -2.25 20.36
N ILE A 439 -0.65 -2.17 20.14
CA ILE A 439 -1.43 -0.93 20.15
C ILE A 439 -2.49 -1.05 21.23
N ASN A 440 -2.51 -0.07 22.14
CA ASN A 440 -3.47 0.01 23.23
C ASN A 440 -4.34 1.27 23.10
N ARG A 441 -5.67 1.07 23.03
CA ARG A 441 -6.70 2.12 23.02
C ARG A 441 -7.78 1.85 24.07
N ALA A 442 -7.50 1.01 25.06
CA ALA A 442 -8.49 0.54 26.05
C ALA A 442 -8.91 1.60 27.08
N GLY A 443 -8.39 2.83 26.99
CA GLY A 443 -8.70 3.89 27.95
C GLY A 443 -7.86 3.83 29.24
N THR A 444 -7.08 2.78 29.44
CA THR A 444 -6.16 2.58 30.57
C THR A 444 -4.87 1.93 30.12
N ASP A 445 -3.79 2.11 30.88
CA ASP A 445 -2.56 1.38 30.69
C ASP A 445 -2.80 -0.12 30.95
N VAL A 446 -2.19 -0.98 30.14
CA VAL A 446 -2.33 -2.43 30.28
C VAL A 446 -0.97 -3.11 30.38
N LYS A 447 -0.86 -4.13 31.24
CA LYS A 447 0.32 -4.99 31.32
C LYS A 447 0.06 -6.25 30.53
N LYS A 448 0.94 -6.55 29.60
CA LYS A 448 0.89 -7.74 28.77
C LYS A 448 2.23 -8.48 28.83
N THR A 449 2.17 -9.78 28.77
CA THR A 449 3.34 -10.64 28.65
C THR A 449 3.46 -11.12 27.21
N PHE A 450 4.59 -10.88 26.59
CA PHE A 450 4.86 -11.20 25.19
C PHE A 450 5.90 -12.31 25.07
N LYS A 451 5.71 -13.19 24.09
CA LYS A 451 6.68 -14.22 23.73
C LYS A 451 6.59 -14.57 22.27
N ILE A 452 7.72 -14.73 21.60
CA ILE A 452 7.80 -15.26 20.23
C ILE A 452 8.27 -16.72 20.29
N ASN A 453 7.45 -17.61 19.71
CA ASN A 453 7.67 -19.05 19.63
C ASN A 453 7.96 -19.43 18.17
N SER A 454 8.85 -18.69 17.52
CA SER A 454 9.39 -18.88 16.19
C SER A 454 10.89 -18.72 16.23
N GLU A 455 11.60 -19.31 15.27
CA GLU A 455 13.05 -19.23 15.20
C GLU A 455 13.52 -17.91 14.60
N PHE A 456 14.43 -17.23 15.28
CA PHE A 456 15.13 -16.04 14.81
C PHE A 456 16.48 -15.86 15.52
N THR A 457 17.34 -14.98 14.97
CA THR A 457 18.59 -14.59 15.63
C THR A 457 18.29 -13.69 16.82
N ASP A 458 18.51 -14.18 18.02
CA ASP A 458 18.24 -13.46 19.26
C ASP A 458 19.50 -12.71 19.72
N SER A 459 19.36 -11.44 20.06
CA SER A 459 20.45 -10.58 20.56
C SER A 459 20.55 -10.53 22.08
N GLU A 460 19.66 -11.22 22.82
CA GLU A 460 19.49 -11.12 24.27
C GLU A 460 19.22 -9.67 24.76
N LYS A 461 18.85 -8.80 23.85
CA LYS A 461 18.43 -7.42 24.11
C LYS A 461 17.12 -7.13 23.43
N ILE A 462 16.29 -6.31 24.08
CA ILE A 462 15.05 -5.80 23.52
C ILE A 462 15.11 -4.28 23.56
N TYR A 463 15.05 -3.66 22.37
CA TYR A 463 14.87 -2.22 22.20
C TYR A 463 13.38 -1.92 22.24
N VAL A 464 12.97 -1.01 23.14
CA VAL A 464 11.58 -0.66 23.36
C VAL A 464 11.34 0.76 22.87
N TYR A 465 10.39 0.91 21.98
CA TYR A 465 9.96 2.20 21.43
C TYR A 465 8.50 2.43 21.81
N ILE A 466 8.17 3.65 22.26
CA ILE A 466 6.81 4.03 22.63
C ILE A 466 6.41 5.24 21.80
N TYR A 467 5.37 5.08 21.00
CA TYR A 467 4.80 6.13 20.19
C TYR A 467 3.49 6.65 20.82
N ASN A 468 3.54 7.80 21.41
CA ASN A 468 2.43 8.66 21.80
C ASN A 468 2.94 10.08 22.05
N SER A 469 2.06 11.01 22.42
CA SER A 469 2.44 12.43 22.58
C SER A 469 3.32 12.72 23.81
N SER A 470 3.38 11.83 24.79
CA SER A 470 4.13 12.02 26.05
C SER A 470 5.42 11.20 26.13
N GLU A 471 5.48 10.06 25.44
CA GLU A 471 6.56 9.08 25.57
C GLU A 471 7.52 9.03 24.40
N LEU A 472 7.11 9.55 23.21
CA LEU A 472 7.95 9.51 22.01
C LEU A 472 9.30 10.18 22.28
N LYS A 473 10.37 9.43 22.12
CA LYS A 473 11.74 9.94 22.17
C LYS A 473 12.30 10.17 20.79
N LEU A 474 12.91 11.34 20.62
CA LEU A 474 13.64 11.70 19.42
C LEU A 474 15.11 11.93 19.77
N GLY A 475 16.01 11.54 18.89
CA GLY A 475 17.42 11.89 18.95
C GLY A 475 17.65 13.37 18.62
N ASP A 476 18.90 13.82 18.73
CA ASP A 476 19.32 15.19 18.39
C ASP A 476 19.11 15.49 16.90
N ASP A 477 19.04 14.46 16.08
CA ASP A 477 18.75 14.51 14.64
C ASP A 477 17.24 14.64 14.31
N GLY A 478 16.38 14.58 15.36
CA GLY A 478 14.92 14.67 15.23
C GLY A 478 14.24 13.36 14.78
N PHE A 479 14.96 12.24 14.73
CA PHE A 479 14.40 10.94 14.41
C PHE A 479 14.13 10.08 15.66
N VAL A 480 13.32 9.04 15.48
CA VAL A 480 12.90 8.17 16.59
C VAL A 480 14.10 7.48 17.23
N LYS A 481 14.08 7.41 18.58
CA LYS A 481 15.04 6.73 19.40
C LYS A 481 14.33 5.82 20.41
N GLU A 482 15.01 4.76 20.85
CA GLU A 482 14.47 3.84 21.84
C GLU A 482 14.17 4.52 23.20
N ASN A 483 13.07 4.13 23.82
CA ASN A 483 12.71 4.57 25.17
C ASN A 483 13.58 3.89 26.22
N MET A 484 13.87 2.60 26.04
CA MET A 484 14.73 1.80 26.91
C MET A 484 15.28 0.58 26.17
N VAL A 485 16.35 0.01 26.73
CA VAL A 485 16.90 -1.29 26.31
C VAL A 485 16.81 -2.23 27.49
N LEU A 486 16.26 -3.42 27.28
CA LEU A 486 16.13 -4.45 28.30
C LEU A 486 17.13 -5.59 28.00
N ASP A 487 17.82 -6.07 29.02
CA ASP A 487 18.61 -7.31 28.93
C ASP A 487 17.67 -8.51 29.07
N ALA A 488 17.01 -8.84 27.97
CA ALA A 488 15.98 -9.86 27.88
C ALA A 488 15.89 -10.39 26.43
N SER A 489 15.14 -11.48 26.26
CA SER A 489 14.95 -12.15 24.98
C SER A 489 13.46 -12.29 24.67
N LEU A 490 13.05 -12.02 23.42
CA LEU A 490 11.67 -12.26 22.95
C LEU A 490 11.31 -13.76 22.84
N THR A 491 12.29 -14.66 22.93
CA THR A 491 12.05 -16.12 23.03
C THR A 491 11.59 -16.54 24.43
N LYS A 492 11.72 -15.64 25.42
CA LYS A 492 11.23 -15.80 26.78
C LYS A 492 10.02 -14.88 26.99
N ALA A 493 9.25 -15.17 28.05
CA ALA A 493 8.13 -14.31 28.44
C ALA A 493 8.65 -12.97 29.01
N VAL A 494 8.25 -11.85 28.40
CA VAL A 494 8.62 -10.51 28.81
C VAL A 494 7.35 -9.73 29.12
N GLU A 495 7.22 -9.22 30.36
CA GLU A 495 6.12 -8.37 30.76
C GLU A 495 6.43 -6.91 30.43
N ILE A 496 5.52 -6.28 29.71
CA ILE A 496 5.62 -4.87 29.30
C ILE A 496 4.31 -4.15 29.63
N GLU A 497 4.42 -2.96 30.16
CA GLU A 497 3.32 -2.01 30.24
C GLU A 497 3.15 -1.30 28.90
N VAL A 498 1.97 -1.37 28.33
CA VAL A 498 1.58 -0.68 27.11
C VAL A 498 0.69 0.49 27.49
N PRO A 499 1.18 1.74 27.44
CA PRO A 499 0.41 2.92 27.85
C PRO A 499 -0.86 3.07 27.01
N ASN A 500 -1.90 3.65 27.59
CA ASN A 500 -3.11 3.97 26.86
C ASN A 500 -2.83 5.00 25.76
N GLY A 501 -3.49 4.82 24.59
CA GLY A 501 -3.30 5.70 23.43
C GLY A 501 -1.90 5.62 22.84
N SER A 502 -1.24 4.45 22.93
CA SER A 502 0.11 4.25 22.40
C SER A 502 0.24 3.07 21.47
N MET A 503 1.29 3.12 20.63
CA MET A 503 1.92 1.96 20.04
C MET A 503 3.23 1.68 20.75
N VAL A 504 3.45 0.44 21.16
CA VAL A 504 4.73 -0.05 21.68
C VAL A 504 5.33 -1.02 20.67
N VAL A 505 6.59 -0.79 20.34
CA VAL A 505 7.39 -1.68 19.50
C VAL A 505 8.51 -2.28 20.34
N LEU A 506 8.57 -3.61 20.36
CA LEU A 506 9.66 -4.39 20.94
C LEU A 506 10.47 -4.94 19.78
N SER A 507 11.77 -4.75 19.77
CA SER A 507 12.64 -5.25 18.70
C SER A 507 13.91 -5.86 19.26
N SER A 508 14.35 -7.00 18.70
CA SER A 508 15.65 -7.59 19.05
C SER A 508 16.83 -6.93 18.32
N LYS A 509 16.56 -5.93 17.46
CA LYS A 509 17.55 -5.04 16.84
C LYS A 509 17.17 -3.57 17.10
N GLU A 510 18.12 -2.68 17.00
CA GLU A 510 17.85 -1.23 16.92
C GLU A 510 17.15 -0.89 15.60
N LEU A 511 16.15 0.02 15.62
CA LEU A 511 15.33 0.42 14.47
C LEU A 511 15.69 1.82 13.97
#